data_dea1b1ab31b87da03137ca807b9abd36
#
_entry.id   dea1b1ab31b87da03137ca807b9abd36
#
_cell.length_a   1.000
_cell.length_b   1.000
_cell.length_c   1.000
_cell.angle_alpha   90.00
_cell.angle_beta   90.00
_cell.angle_gamma   90.00
#
_symmetry.space_group_name_H-M   'P 1'
#
loop_
_entity.id
_entity.type
_entity.pdbx_description
1 polymer ?
#
loop_
_entity_poly.entity_id
_entity_poly.type
_entity_poly.pdbx_seq_one_letter_code
_entity_poly.pdbx_strand_id
1 'polypeptide(L)'
;MAQGGSHIRRYTISDCSSHIVSSSDSYRKRNIRSLLAVIFIPIFVRRRTRKEMRIVGRRKKYPKLPNGFGSIKRLSGKNRTNPYGVYPPTTEFDSDGNPVPVKALCYVDDWYKGFTVLTWYKHGEYYPGREKELTEAGNSSLNGMIEKILSKYSQSKREIADQKTFADIFLEYYENKFGQPYNHPGKKRPMERSVCAAYKNSSVLHNESFRNLTANTLQSVVDDCPLKHASLELIVTLFHQMYAYADANDLCDKDYSKYVTINIDDDDEHGVPFTDEELVMLWENQNDPTIELILIMCYSGFRISEYLSLEVNTTDWSFFGGLKTDAGKNRIVPIHTLIRPIVIRRLNREKTLLPVTTQKFRVRMYDVLESLGIEKHTPHDCRHTFNSLCDRFSVVERDKKLMLGHAFSDVTNKVYLHRTLEDLRGEIEKIKLCR
;
A
#
# COMPACT_ATOMS: atom_id res chain seq x y z
N MET A 1 23.20 44.09 42.98
CA MET A 1 21.89 44.63 43.39
C MET A 1 20.81 43.68 42.99
N ALA A 2 20.16 43.15 44.01
CA ALA A 2 18.80 42.68 44.19
C ALA A 2 18.36 41.50 43.28
N GLN A 3 18.25 40.27 43.78
CA GLN A 3 17.24 39.67 44.70
C GLN A 3 15.83 39.68 44.06
N GLY A 4 15.19 38.59 43.93
CA GLY A 4 14.55 37.55 44.67
C GLY A 4 13.70 36.71 43.75
N GLY A 5 13.35 35.50 43.93
CA GLY A 5 12.97 34.74 45.09
C GLY A 5 11.80 33.84 44.74
N SER A 6 12.10 32.57 44.71
CA SER A 6 11.35 31.35 45.10
C SER A 6 9.81 31.36 45.26
N HIS A 7 9.18 30.30 44.76
CA HIS A 7 8.29 29.45 45.60
C HIS A 7 8.12 28.03 45.03
N ILE A 8 8.71 27.10 45.79
CA ILE A 8 8.48 25.66 45.74
C ILE A 8 7.24 25.36 46.59
N ARG A 9 6.32 24.54 46.10
CA ARG A 9 5.38 23.81 46.96
C ARG A 9 5.51 22.31 46.71
N ARG A 10 6.08 21.62 47.71
CA ARG A 10 6.02 20.17 47.94
C ARG A 10 4.62 19.86 48.53
N TYR A 11 4.07 18.72 48.12
CA TYR A 11 3.16 17.96 48.97
C TYR A 11 3.64 16.50 49.04
N THR A 12 3.72 16.05 50.28
CA THR A 12 4.27 14.82 50.80
C THR A 12 3.23 13.70 50.81
N ILE A 13 3.79 12.52 50.78
CA ILE A 13 3.31 11.16 50.95
C ILE A 13 2.54 10.97 52.27
N SER A 14 1.53 10.09 52.29
CA SER A 14 1.26 9.25 53.47
C SER A 14 0.64 7.90 53.06
N ASP A 15 1.32 6.90 53.53
CA ASP A 15 1.06 5.47 53.55
C ASP A 15 -0.32 5.06 54.06
N CYS A 16 -0.80 3.91 53.65
CA CYS A 16 -1.21 2.87 54.59
C CYS A 16 -1.32 1.45 53.93
N SER A 17 -0.73 0.60 54.64
CA SER A 17 -0.36 -0.81 54.49
C SER A 17 -1.49 -1.82 54.45
N SER A 18 -1.17 -2.92 53.80
CA SER A 18 -1.33 -4.35 54.16
C SER A 18 -2.72 -4.92 54.53
N HIS A 19 -3.14 -5.96 53.83
CA HIS A 19 -3.23 -7.32 54.41
C HIS A 19 -3.45 -8.39 53.33
N ILE A 20 -2.63 -9.41 53.44
CA ILE A 20 -2.68 -10.71 52.75
C ILE A 20 -3.75 -11.57 53.44
N VAL A 21 -4.64 -12.26 52.71
CA VAL A 21 -5.11 -13.62 53.06
C VAL A 21 -5.47 -14.38 51.78
N SER A 22 -5.01 -15.60 51.76
CA SER A 22 -5.06 -16.63 50.76
C SER A 22 -6.39 -17.38 50.69
N SER A 23 -6.52 -18.12 49.60
CA SER A 23 -7.17 -19.41 49.38
C SER A 23 -8.64 -19.47 48.97
N SER A 24 -8.81 -20.19 47.86
CA SER A 24 -9.88 -21.12 47.50
C SER A 24 -11.34 -20.67 47.61
N ASP A 25 -11.98 -20.50 46.44
CA ASP A 25 -13.18 -21.25 46.05
C ASP A 25 -13.61 -20.90 44.60
N SER A 26 -13.32 -21.80 43.75
CA SER A 26 -13.97 -21.94 42.46
C SER A 26 -15.34 -22.65 42.71
N TYR A 27 -16.36 -22.20 42.09
CA TYR A 27 -17.76 -22.62 42.12
C TYR A 27 -18.71 -21.67 42.88
N ARG A 28 -19.12 -20.58 42.20
CA ARG A 28 -20.44 -19.92 42.34
C ARG A 28 -20.48 -18.51 41.77
N LYS A 29 -20.17 -18.33 40.47
CA LYS A 29 -20.45 -17.07 39.79
C LYS A 29 -21.01 -17.28 38.38
N ARG A 30 -22.06 -18.08 38.25
CA ARG A 30 -22.75 -18.24 36.95
C ARG A 30 -24.24 -17.88 36.93
N ASN A 31 -24.80 -17.26 37.97
CA ASN A 31 -26.25 -16.99 37.99
C ASN A 31 -26.66 -15.56 38.41
N ILE A 32 -25.78 -14.56 38.31
CA ILE A 32 -26.18 -13.15 38.67
C ILE A 32 -26.10 -12.21 37.43
N ARG A 33 -25.60 -12.67 36.28
CA ARG A 33 -25.56 -11.83 35.06
C ARG A 33 -26.83 -11.87 34.20
N SER A 34 -27.74 -12.78 34.44
CA SER A 34 -29.01 -12.88 33.69
C SER A 34 -30.18 -12.06 34.27
N LEU A 35 -30.09 -11.62 35.52
CA LEU A 35 -31.18 -10.82 36.12
C LEU A 35 -31.02 -9.29 35.99
N LEU A 36 -29.83 -8.79 35.67
CA LEU A 36 -29.61 -7.37 35.45
C LEU A 36 -29.80 -6.92 33.98
N ALA A 37 -29.85 -7.84 33.04
CA ALA A 37 -30.09 -7.52 31.62
C ALA A 37 -31.57 -7.28 31.29
N VAL A 38 -32.50 -7.74 32.12
CA VAL A 38 -33.96 -7.62 31.86
C VAL A 38 -34.57 -6.34 32.38
N ILE A 39 -33.89 -5.64 33.32
CA ILE A 39 -34.40 -4.39 33.91
C ILE A 39 -33.95 -3.13 33.19
N PHE A 40 -32.91 -3.20 32.36
CA PHE A 40 -32.39 -2.01 31.64
C PHE A 40 -32.91 -1.83 30.21
N ILE A 41 -33.57 -2.83 29.62
CA ILE A 41 -34.08 -2.73 28.24
C ILE A 41 -35.30 -1.79 28.09
N PRO A 42 -36.23 -1.64 29.04
CA PRO A 42 -37.38 -0.74 28.86
C PRO A 42 -37.02 0.77 28.95
N ILE A 43 -35.91 1.13 29.59
CA ILE A 43 -35.56 2.57 29.78
C ILE A 43 -34.85 3.14 28.55
N PHE A 44 -34.14 2.32 27.79
CA PHE A 44 -33.43 2.80 26.57
C PHE A 44 -34.35 2.89 25.34
N VAL A 45 -35.42 2.08 25.29
CA VAL A 45 -36.40 2.13 24.17
C VAL A 45 -37.32 3.36 24.28
N ARG A 46 -37.62 3.84 25.48
CA ARG A 46 -38.50 5.02 25.67
C ARG A 46 -37.82 6.38 25.37
N ARG A 47 -36.49 6.44 25.30
CA ARG A 47 -35.80 7.70 24.93
C ARG A 47 -35.56 7.85 23.42
N ARG A 48 -35.72 6.80 22.63
CA ARG A 48 -35.56 6.87 21.14
C ARG A 48 -36.81 7.32 20.42
N THR A 49 -38.00 7.11 20.97
CA THR A 49 -39.27 7.42 20.30
C THR A 49 -39.66 8.90 20.34
N ARG A 50 -39.03 9.75 21.13
CA ARG A 50 -39.33 11.20 21.17
C ARG A 50 -38.47 12.08 20.27
N LYS A 51 -37.52 11.49 19.51
CA LYS A 51 -36.65 12.22 18.58
C LYS A 51 -36.98 11.98 17.08
N GLU A 52 -37.96 11.15 16.79
CA GLU A 52 -38.28 10.73 15.42
C GLU A 52 -39.49 11.43 14.78
N MET A 53 -40.11 12.40 15.44
CA MET A 53 -41.13 13.22 14.78
C MET A 53 -40.64 14.63 14.49
N ARG A 54 -39.46 14.79 13.90
CA ARG A 54 -39.24 15.87 12.96
C ARG A 54 -39.50 15.30 11.58
N ILE A 55 -40.63 15.68 10.99
CA ILE A 55 -40.91 15.53 9.56
C ILE A 55 -39.76 16.24 8.83
N VAL A 56 -38.69 15.50 8.56
CA VAL A 56 -37.68 15.94 7.60
C VAL A 56 -38.38 15.86 6.27
N GLY A 57 -38.77 17.01 5.73
CA GLY A 57 -39.37 17.11 4.43
C GLY A 57 -38.60 16.22 3.45
N ARG A 58 -39.31 15.32 2.72
CA ARG A 58 -38.70 14.43 1.73
C ARG A 58 -37.77 15.25 0.85
N ARG A 59 -36.45 15.02 0.96
CA ARG A 59 -35.46 15.66 0.05
C ARG A 59 -35.89 15.33 -1.39
N LYS A 60 -35.99 16.33 -2.24
CA LYS A 60 -36.23 16.14 -3.68
C LYS A 60 -35.20 15.15 -4.19
N LYS A 61 -35.62 14.00 -4.73
CA LYS A 61 -34.75 13.03 -5.39
C LYS A 61 -34.56 13.51 -6.84
N TYR A 62 -33.33 13.90 -7.16
CA TYR A 62 -32.95 14.17 -8.54
C TYR A 62 -32.50 12.86 -9.22
N PRO A 63 -32.58 12.78 -10.57
CA PRO A 63 -32.07 11.63 -11.32
C PRO A 63 -30.59 11.39 -10.99
N LYS A 64 -30.18 10.11 -10.89
CA LYS A 64 -28.80 9.74 -10.71
C LYS A 64 -28.07 9.93 -12.03
N LEU A 65 -26.98 10.71 -12.02
CA LEU A 65 -26.10 10.86 -13.17
C LEU A 65 -25.26 9.59 -13.34
N PRO A 66 -25.09 9.09 -14.60
CA PRO A 66 -24.19 7.96 -14.86
C PRO A 66 -22.72 8.36 -14.63
N ASN A 67 -21.88 7.38 -14.37
CA ASN A 67 -20.44 7.60 -14.24
C ASN A 67 -19.89 8.23 -15.53
N GLY A 68 -18.91 9.11 -15.40
CA GLY A 68 -18.34 9.83 -16.54
C GLY A 68 -19.22 10.93 -17.11
N PHE A 69 -20.43 11.18 -16.57
CA PHE A 69 -21.22 12.35 -16.95
C PHE A 69 -20.78 13.62 -16.20
N GLY A 70 -20.18 13.46 -15.04
CA GLY A 70 -19.88 14.49 -14.06
C GLY A 70 -20.77 14.38 -12.82
N SER A 71 -20.68 15.33 -11.90
CA SER A 71 -21.49 15.29 -10.68
C SER A 71 -22.01 16.66 -10.27
N ILE A 72 -23.21 16.68 -9.68
CA ILE A 72 -23.83 17.87 -9.10
C ILE A 72 -24.03 17.61 -7.62
N LYS A 73 -23.25 18.28 -6.76
CA LYS A 73 -23.23 18.06 -5.32
C LYS A 73 -23.85 19.26 -4.58
N ARG A 74 -24.81 18.99 -3.70
CA ARG A 74 -25.33 20.04 -2.81
C ARG A 74 -24.32 20.25 -1.68
N LEU A 75 -23.87 21.50 -1.57
CA LEU A 75 -22.91 21.92 -0.54
C LEU A 75 -23.61 22.22 0.78
N SER A 76 -22.94 21.96 1.89
CA SER A 76 -23.42 22.31 3.23
C SER A 76 -23.29 23.82 3.48
N GLY A 77 -24.24 24.38 4.20
CA GLY A 77 -24.26 25.82 4.58
C GLY A 77 -25.66 26.39 4.50
N LYS A 78 -26.11 27.14 5.54
CA LYS A 78 -27.49 27.64 5.64
C LYS A 78 -27.79 28.84 4.74
N ASN A 79 -26.77 29.60 4.29
CA ASN A 79 -26.95 30.89 3.60
C ASN A 79 -26.25 30.94 2.23
N ARG A 80 -26.21 29.83 1.48
CA ARG A 80 -25.63 29.84 0.13
C ARG A 80 -26.69 30.18 -0.93
N THR A 81 -26.44 31.22 -1.70
CA THR A 81 -27.26 31.56 -2.87
C THR A 81 -27.17 30.50 -3.98
N ASN A 82 -25.96 29.90 -4.16
CA ASN A 82 -25.68 28.85 -5.13
C ASN A 82 -25.25 27.56 -4.41
N PRO A 83 -26.21 26.74 -3.93
CA PRO A 83 -25.89 25.57 -3.10
C PRO A 83 -25.43 24.34 -3.89
N TYR A 84 -25.47 24.34 -5.24
CA TYR A 84 -25.06 23.18 -6.05
C TYR A 84 -23.73 23.45 -6.74
N GLY A 85 -22.71 22.68 -6.39
CA GLY A 85 -21.43 22.65 -7.11
C GLY A 85 -21.51 21.66 -8.28
N VAL A 86 -21.09 22.10 -9.45
CA VAL A 86 -21.07 21.33 -10.70
C VAL A 86 -19.66 20.90 -10.99
N TYR A 87 -19.42 19.60 -11.09
CA TYR A 87 -18.09 19.04 -11.26
C TYR A 87 -18.01 18.23 -12.56
N PRO A 88 -16.98 18.43 -13.39
CA PRO A 88 -16.79 17.63 -14.60
C PRO A 88 -16.45 16.18 -14.23
N PRO A 89 -16.50 15.23 -15.17
CA PRO A 89 -16.00 13.90 -14.94
C PRO A 89 -14.49 13.95 -14.64
N THR A 90 -14.04 13.07 -13.76
CA THR A 90 -12.61 12.88 -13.52
C THR A 90 -12.00 12.14 -14.69
N THR A 91 -10.87 12.66 -15.20
CA THR A 91 -10.08 12.06 -16.28
C THR A 91 -8.71 11.61 -15.79
N GLU A 92 -8.31 12.02 -14.61
CA GLU A 92 -7.01 11.72 -14.02
C GLU A 92 -7.16 10.79 -12.82
N PHE A 93 -6.26 9.82 -12.71
CA PHE A 93 -6.20 8.86 -11.63
C PHE A 93 -4.79 8.87 -11.03
N ASP A 94 -4.68 8.65 -9.71
CA ASP A 94 -3.41 8.51 -9.03
C ASP A 94 -2.74 7.15 -9.34
N SER A 95 -1.54 6.94 -8.79
CA SER A 95 -0.77 5.69 -8.96
C SER A 95 -1.48 4.44 -8.42
N ASP A 96 -2.44 4.63 -7.52
CA ASP A 96 -3.21 3.56 -6.87
C ASP A 96 -4.57 3.32 -7.56
N GLY A 97 -4.85 4.08 -8.64
CA GLY A 97 -6.09 3.98 -9.41
C GLY A 97 -7.26 4.76 -8.81
N ASN A 98 -7.05 5.63 -7.82
CA ASN A 98 -8.10 6.46 -7.27
C ASN A 98 -8.29 7.74 -8.11
N PRO A 99 -9.53 8.21 -8.29
CA PRO A 99 -9.79 9.41 -9.06
C PRO A 99 -9.24 10.67 -8.39
N VAL A 100 -8.46 11.44 -9.12
CA VAL A 100 -7.94 12.74 -8.65
C VAL A 100 -9.11 13.73 -8.52
N PRO A 101 -9.24 14.44 -7.39
CA PRO A 101 -10.30 15.40 -7.18
C PRO A 101 -10.28 16.55 -8.22
N VAL A 102 -11.38 16.75 -8.93
CA VAL A 102 -11.54 17.82 -9.91
C VAL A 102 -12.13 19.08 -9.29
N LYS A 103 -11.74 20.26 -9.81
CA LYS A 103 -12.33 21.54 -9.41
C LYS A 103 -13.76 21.69 -9.98
N ALA A 104 -14.63 22.37 -9.24
CA ALA A 104 -15.96 22.71 -9.73
C ALA A 104 -15.87 23.65 -10.94
N LEU A 105 -16.70 23.38 -11.95
CA LEU A 105 -16.89 24.27 -13.11
C LEU A 105 -17.52 25.58 -12.67
N CYS A 106 -18.62 25.48 -11.90
CA CYS A 106 -19.35 26.61 -11.37
C CYS A 106 -20.21 26.19 -10.16
N TYR A 107 -20.91 27.16 -9.60
CA TYR A 107 -21.90 26.97 -8.54
C TYR A 107 -23.23 27.59 -8.98
N VAL A 108 -24.31 26.84 -8.83
CA VAL A 108 -25.66 27.25 -9.28
C VAL A 108 -26.68 27.09 -8.16
N ASP A 109 -27.80 27.82 -8.29
CA ASP A 109 -28.91 27.85 -7.32
C ASP A 109 -29.81 26.62 -7.43
N ASP A 110 -29.90 26.01 -8.64
CA ASP A 110 -30.75 24.84 -8.92
C ASP A 110 -29.99 23.67 -9.56
N TRP A 111 -30.40 22.45 -9.25
CA TRP A 111 -29.80 21.22 -9.77
C TRP A 111 -29.93 21.08 -11.29
N TYR A 112 -31.07 21.53 -11.85
CA TYR A 112 -31.33 21.46 -13.30
C TYR A 112 -30.42 22.40 -14.09
N LYS A 113 -30.13 23.60 -13.54
CA LYS A 113 -29.10 24.47 -14.11
C LYS A 113 -27.75 23.80 -14.13
N GLY A 114 -27.40 23.07 -13.04
CA GLY A 114 -26.18 22.27 -12.99
C GLY A 114 -26.13 21.16 -14.05
N PHE A 115 -27.27 20.53 -14.32
CA PHE A 115 -27.38 19.54 -15.40
C PHE A 115 -27.16 20.15 -16.79
N THR A 116 -27.71 21.30 -17.03
CA THR A 116 -27.51 22.04 -18.29
C THR A 116 -26.05 22.41 -18.49
N VAL A 117 -25.39 22.88 -17.45
CA VAL A 117 -23.96 23.19 -17.49
C VAL A 117 -23.13 21.94 -17.82
N LEU A 118 -23.41 20.78 -17.21
CA LEU A 118 -22.74 19.53 -17.56
C LEU A 118 -23.00 19.09 -19.00
N THR A 119 -24.20 19.31 -19.50
CA THR A 119 -24.55 19.01 -20.90
C THR A 119 -23.74 19.91 -21.86
N TRP A 120 -23.66 21.21 -21.58
CA TRP A 120 -22.82 22.12 -22.36
C TRP A 120 -21.35 21.75 -22.31
N TYR A 121 -20.84 21.38 -21.11
CA TYR A 121 -19.46 20.91 -20.95
C TYR A 121 -19.17 19.69 -21.83
N LYS A 122 -20.08 18.72 -21.85
CA LYS A 122 -19.97 17.52 -22.69
C LYS A 122 -19.94 17.81 -24.21
N HIS A 123 -20.62 18.86 -24.66
CA HIS A 123 -20.62 19.26 -26.06
C HIS A 123 -19.52 20.27 -26.41
N GLY A 124 -18.63 20.60 -25.42
CA GLY A 124 -17.58 21.60 -25.65
C GLY A 124 -18.10 23.04 -25.72
N GLU A 125 -19.33 23.26 -25.30
CA GLU A 125 -20.04 24.56 -25.41
C GLU A 125 -19.96 25.40 -24.11
N TYR A 126 -19.47 24.81 -23.01
CA TYR A 126 -19.39 25.51 -21.75
C TYR A 126 -18.09 26.37 -21.67
N TYR A 127 -18.27 27.62 -21.25
CA TYR A 127 -17.20 28.51 -20.82
C TYR A 127 -17.55 29.15 -19.46
N PRO A 128 -16.55 29.51 -18.65
CA PRO A 128 -16.80 30.10 -17.33
C PRO A 128 -17.64 31.36 -17.40
N GLY A 129 -18.75 31.38 -16.65
CA GLY A 129 -19.69 32.49 -16.63
C GLY A 129 -20.97 32.26 -17.45
N ARG A 130 -20.99 31.28 -18.38
CA ARG A 130 -22.20 30.95 -19.17
C ARG A 130 -23.37 30.48 -18.29
N GLU A 131 -23.11 29.93 -17.11
CA GLU A 131 -24.15 29.55 -16.16
C GLU A 131 -25.05 30.70 -15.73
N LYS A 132 -24.62 31.95 -15.89
CA LYS A 132 -25.38 33.16 -15.55
C LYS A 132 -26.49 33.48 -16.59
N GLU A 133 -26.39 32.88 -17.78
CA GLU A 133 -27.40 33.01 -18.83
C GLU A 133 -28.68 32.20 -18.50
N LEU A 134 -28.61 31.28 -17.50
CA LEU A 134 -29.74 30.44 -17.13
C LEU A 134 -30.69 31.19 -16.17
N THR A 135 -31.79 31.70 -16.73
CA THR A 135 -32.65 32.67 -16.02
C THR A 135 -33.65 32.04 -15.04
N GLU A 136 -34.15 30.83 -15.21
CA GLU A 136 -35.08 30.20 -14.25
C GLU A 136 -34.95 28.70 -14.10
N ALA A 137 -35.37 28.21 -12.92
CA ALA A 137 -35.35 26.79 -12.58
C ALA A 137 -36.30 25.98 -13.50
N GLY A 138 -35.77 24.93 -14.09
CA GLY A 138 -36.52 24.03 -14.94
C GLY A 138 -37.68 23.36 -14.21
N ASN A 139 -38.83 23.36 -14.84
CA ASN A 139 -40.06 22.70 -14.38
C ASN A 139 -39.88 21.17 -14.32
N SER A 140 -40.69 20.50 -13.50
CA SER A 140 -40.74 19.04 -13.36
C SER A 140 -40.98 18.28 -14.68
N SER A 141 -41.49 18.91 -15.71
CA SER A 141 -41.66 18.34 -17.07
C SER A 141 -40.31 18.05 -17.75
N LEU A 142 -39.22 18.69 -17.33
CA LEU A 142 -37.86 18.42 -17.82
C LEU A 142 -37.28 17.09 -17.30
N ASN A 143 -37.82 16.53 -16.22
CA ASN A 143 -37.34 15.24 -15.69
C ASN A 143 -37.39 14.14 -16.75
N GLY A 144 -38.51 13.99 -17.46
CA GLY A 144 -38.65 12.98 -18.50
C GLY A 144 -37.71 13.21 -19.70
N MET A 145 -37.40 14.47 -20.02
CA MET A 145 -36.44 14.79 -21.08
C MET A 145 -34.99 14.51 -20.61
N ILE A 146 -34.68 14.84 -19.37
CA ILE A 146 -33.37 14.53 -18.74
C ILE A 146 -33.16 13.03 -18.69
N GLU A 147 -34.15 12.26 -18.24
CA GLU A 147 -34.08 10.79 -18.21
C GLU A 147 -33.83 10.18 -19.59
N LYS A 148 -34.49 10.73 -20.65
CA LYS A 148 -34.23 10.31 -22.03
C LYS A 148 -32.81 10.65 -22.50
N ILE A 149 -32.29 11.82 -22.16
CA ILE A 149 -30.90 12.19 -22.49
C ILE A 149 -29.90 11.26 -21.77
N LEU A 150 -30.13 11.03 -20.48
CA LEU A 150 -29.28 10.16 -19.69
C LEU A 150 -29.34 8.69 -20.14
N SER A 151 -30.53 8.20 -20.52
CA SER A 151 -30.69 6.84 -21.05
C SER A 151 -29.98 6.66 -22.40
N LYS A 152 -30.11 7.60 -23.32
CA LYS A 152 -29.38 7.59 -24.59
C LYS A 152 -27.87 7.64 -24.40
N TYR A 153 -27.39 8.50 -23.49
CA TYR A 153 -25.95 8.57 -23.14
C TYR A 153 -25.43 7.25 -22.57
N SER A 154 -26.20 6.67 -21.65
CA SER A 154 -25.86 5.37 -21.06
C SER A 154 -25.90 4.25 -22.09
N GLN A 155 -26.86 4.27 -23.01
CA GLN A 155 -26.97 3.27 -24.08
C GLN A 155 -25.80 3.38 -25.06
N SER A 156 -25.45 4.57 -25.53
CA SER A 156 -24.26 4.75 -26.41
C SER A 156 -22.95 4.30 -25.76
N LYS A 157 -22.78 4.58 -24.47
CA LYS A 157 -21.62 4.08 -23.74
C LYS A 157 -21.61 2.57 -23.60
N ARG A 158 -22.79 1.95 -23.38
CA ARG A 158 -22.92 0.51 -23.32
C ARG A 158 -22.55 -0.15 -24.65
N GLU A 159 -23.05 0.35 -25.76
CA GLU A 159 -22.74 -0.14 -27.10
C GLU A 159 -21.24 -0.09 -27.39
N ILE A 160 -20.55 0.97 -26.99
CA ILE A 160 -19.08 1.08 -27.13
C ILE A 160 -18.38 0.11 -26.18
N ALA A 161 -18.85 -0.02 -24.94
CA ALA A 161 -18.26 -0.91 -23.95
C ALA A 161 -18.47 -2.40 -24.30
N ASP A 162 -19.59 -2.76 -24.90
CA ASP A 162 -19.91 -4.12 -25.35
C ASP A 162 -18.97 -4.61 -26.47
N GLN A 163 -18.37 -3.68 -27.22
CA GLN A 163 -17.41 -3.98 -28.29
C GLN A 163 -15.97 -4.15 -27.79
N LYS A 164 -15.66 -3.67 -26.56
CA LYS A 164 -14.29 -3.73 -26.05
C LYS A 164 -13.94 -5.10 -25.49
N THR A 165 -12.81 -5.61 -25.94
CA THR A 165 -12.23 -6.86 -25.44
C THR A 165 -11.44 -6.62 -24.15
N PHE A 166 -11.04 -7.71 -23.47
CA PHE A 166 -10.12 -7.66 -22.35
C PHE A 166 -8.80 -6.98 -22.74
N ALA A 167 -8.30 -7.27 -23.96
CA ALA A 167 -7.08 -6.64 -24.47
C ALA A 167 -7.24 -5.12 -24.66
N ASP A 168 -8.37 -4.65 -25.19
CA ASP A 168 -8.62 -3.23 -25.40
C ASP A 168 -8.65 -2.49 -24.05
N ILE A 169 -9.36 -3.03 -23.06
CA ILE A 169 -9.39 -2.47 -21.70
C ILE A 169 -8.01 -2.48 -21.06
N PHE A 170 -7.24 -3.55 -21.25
CA PHE A 170 -5.86 -3.61 -20.74
C PHE A 170 -4.98 -2.51 -21.34
N LEU A 171 -5.04 -2.29 -22.65
CA LEU A 171 -4.22 -1.28 -23.31
C LEU A 171 -4.55 0.13 -22.81
N GLU A 172 -5.82 0.45 -22.65
CA GLU A 172 -6.28 1.74 -22.11
C GLU A 172 -5.86 1.92 -20.63
N TYR A 173 -6.07 0.88 -19.81
CA TYR A 173 -5.64 0.87 -18.42
C TYR A 173 -4.11 1.05 -18.31
N TYR A 174 -3.34 0.34 -19.13
CA TYR A 174 -1.88 0.41 -19.12
C TYR A 174 -1.38 1.81 -19.45
N GLU A 175 -1.91 2.42 -20.50
CA GLU A 175 -1.55 3.78 -20.91
C GLU A 175 -1.96 4.81 -19.86
N ASN A 176 -3.14 4.67 -19.27
CA ASN A 176 -3.60 5.52 -18.17
C ASN A 176 -2.67 5.42 -16.95
N LYS A 177 -2.28 4.19 -16.56
CA LYS A 177 -1.45 3.97 -15.37
C LYS A 177 -0.01 4.40 -15.53
N PHE A 178 0.59 4.15 -16.70
CA PHE A 178 2.02 4.34 -16.92
C PHE A 178 2.37 5.57 -17.76
N GLY A 179 1.39 6.24 -18.35
CA GLY A 179 1.56 7.42 -19.20
C GLY A 179 2.23 7.15 -20.54
N GLN A 180 2.26 5.87 -20.97
CA GLN A 180 2.87 5.45 -22.23
C GLN A 180 2.23 4.15 -22.74
N PRO A 181 2.17 3.93 -24.07
CA PRO A 181 1.53 2.76 -24.63
C PRO A 181 2.27 1.47 -24.27
N TYR A 182 1.53 0.35 -24.23
CA TYR A 182 2.09 -0.97 -23.88
C TYR A 182 3.31 -1.37 -24.74
N ASN A 183 3.32 -1.01 -26.01
CA ASN A 183 4.38 -1.33 -26.97
C ASN A 183 5.49 -0.29 -27.08
N HIS A 184 5.64 0.60 -26.09
CA HIS A 184 6.70 1.62 -26.11
C HIS A 184 8.10 0.96 -26.16
N PRO A 185 9.08 1.54 -26.87
CA PRO A 185 10.39 0.93 -27.11
C PRO A 185 11.34 0.98 -25.89
N GLY A 186 10.94 1.68 -24.82
CA GLY A 186 11.77 1.85 -23.63
C GLY A 186 11.85 0.61 -22.76
N LYS A 187 12.87 0.54 -21.90
CA LYS A 187 13.00 -0.53 -20.90
C LYS A 187 11.90 -0.41 -19.86
N LYS A 188 11.05 -1.43 -19.75
CA LYS A 188 9.96 -1.47 -18.79
C LYS A 188 10.47 -1.46 -17.34
N ARG A 189 9.86 -0.64 -16.50
CA ARG A 189 10.07 -0.59 -15.06
C ARG A 189 9.64 -1.92 -14.40
N PRO A 190 10.10 -2.25 -13.19
CA PRO A 190 9.72 -3.50 -12.51
C PRO A 190 8.20 -3.72 -12.43
N MET A 191 7.44 -2.68 -12.04
CA MET A 191 5.97 -2.73 -11.95
C MET A 191 5.31 -2.99 -13.31
N GLU A 192 5.79 -2.33 -14.38
CA GLU A 192 5.32 -2.59 -15.75
C GLU A 192 5.54 -4.04 -16.15
N ARG A 193 6.71 -4.61 -15.83
CA ARG A 193 7.02 -6.01 -16.11
C ARG A 193 6.09 -6.98 -15.40
N SER A 194 5.75 -6.72 -14.14
CA SER A 194 4.79 -7.52 -13.38
C SER A 194 3.39 -7.47 -14.01
N VAL A 195 2.92 -6.28 -14.37
CA VAL A 195 1.63 -6.09 -15.06
C VAL A 195 1.64 -6.77 -16.43
N CYS A 196 2.71 -6.65 -17.20
CA CYS A 196 2.85 -7.32 -18.50
C CYS A 196 2.88 -8.85 -18.36
N ALA A 197 3.53 -9.38 -17.33
CA ALA A 197 3.55 -10.84 -17.07
C ALA A 197 2.15 -11.36 -16.71
N ALA A 198 1.44 -10.66 -15.82
CA ALA A 198 0.06 -10.99 -15.47
C ALA A 198 -0.87 -10.97 -16.71
N TYR A 199 -0.76 -9.94 -17.55
CA TYR A 199 -1.52 -9.84 -18.79
C TYR A 199 -1.21 -11.01 -19.74
N LYS A 200 0.07 -11.34 -19.92
CA LYS A 200 0.46 -12.50 -20.76
C LYS A 200 -0.14 -13.81 -20.24
N ASN A 201 -0.15 -14.01 -18.93
CA ASN A 201 -0.70 -15.21 -18.31
C ASN A 201 -2.25 -15.26 -18.35
N SER A 202 -2.89 -14.13 -18.66
CA SER A 202 -4.35 -14.02 -18.89
C SER A 202 -4.72 -14.05 -20.37
N SER A 203 -3.86 -14.61 -21.25
CA SER A 203 -4.03 -14.53 -22.71
C SER A 203 -5.32 -15.14 -23.24
N VAL A 204 -5.88 -16.11 -22.54
CA VAL A 204 -7.18 -16.73 -22.89
C VAL A 204 -8.34 -15.73 -22.89
N LEU A 205 -8.21 -14.63 -22.14
CA LEU A 205 -9.23 -13.59 -22.06
C LEU A 205 -9.07 -12.48 -23.11
N HIS A 206 -7.93 -12.40 -23.80
CA HIS A 206 -7.60 -11.23 -24.60
C HIS A 206 -8.67 -10.86 -25.63
N ASN A 207 -9.29 -11.85 -26.26
CA ASN A 207 -10.31 -11.64 -27.29
C ASN A 207 -11.75 -11.68 -26.74
N GLU A 208 -11.92 -11.96 -25.44
CA GLU A 208 -13.24 -12.00 -24.84
C GLU A 208 -13.76 -10.58 -24.61
N SER A 209 -15.08 -10.36 -24.83
CA SER A 209 -15.71 -9.10 -24.46
C SER A 209 -15.57 -8.89 -22.94
N PHE A 210 -14.95 -7.78 -22.54
CA PHE A 210 -14.69 -7.49 -21.12
C PHE A 210 -15.97 -7.46 -20.29
N ARG A 211 -17.05 -6.96 -20.88
CA ARG A 211 -18.35 -6.83 -20.20
C ARG A 211 -19.03 -8.18 -19.94
N ASN A 212 -18.73 -9.18 -20.77
CA ASN A 212 -19.29 -10.53 -20.68
C ASN A 212 -18.51 -11.44 -19.72
N LEU A 213 -17.35 -10.98 -19.22
CA LEU A 213 -16.57 -11.74 -18.26
C LEU A 213 -17.35 -11.92 -16.95
N THR A 214 -17.27 -13.13 -16.41
CA THR A 214 -17.90 -13.51 -15.15
C THR A 214 -16.84 -13.86 -14.10
N ALA A 215 -17.24 -13.97 -12.84
CA ALA A 215 -16.34 -14.45 -11.79
C ALA A 215 -15.76 -15.83 -12.11
N ASN A 216 -16.57 -16.74 -12.69
CA ASN A 216 -16.11 -18.08 -13.07
C ASN A 216 -15.06 -18.03 -14.20
N THR A 217 -15.27 -17.16 -15.19
CA THR A 217 -14.30 -16.99 -16.30
C THR A 217 -12.96 -16.46 -15.80
N LEU A 218 -12.97 -15.52 -14.86
CA LEU A 218 -11.75 -14.99 -14.24
C LEU A 218 -11.10 -16.02 -13.32
N GLN A 219 -11.90 -16.77 -12.57
CA GLN A 219 -11.42 -17.81 -11.66
C GLN A 219 -10.72 -18.95 -12.43
N SER A 220 -11.27 -19.39 -13.57
CA SER A 220 -10.64 -20.44 -14.36
C SER A 220 -9.23 -20.07 -14.84
N VAL A 221 -8.97 -18.78 -15.13
CA VAL A 221 -7.61 -18.32 -15.49
C VAL A 221 -6.62 -18.52 -14.34
N VAL A 222 -7.07 -18.32 -13.10
CA VAL A 222 -6.23 -18.50 -11.91
C VAL A 222 -6.05 -19.99 -11.60
N ASP A 223 -7.13 -20.78 -11.66
CA ASP A 223 -7.13 -22.19 -11.32
C ASP A 223 -6.33 -23.03 -12.34
N ASP A 224 -6.41 -22.68 -13.64
CA ASP A 224 -5.71 -23.37 -14.72
C ASP A 224 -4.24 -22.91 -14.89
N CYS A 225 -3.80 -21.87 -14.18
CA CYS A 225 -2.47 -21.31 -14.30
C CYS A 225 -1.46 -22.11 -13.46
N PRO A 226 -0.45 -22.80 -14.05
CA PRO A 226 0.48 -23.66 -13.33
C PRO A 226 1.60 -22.88 -12.61
N LEU A 227 1.37 -21.64 -12.25
CA LEU A 227 2.35 -20.79 -11.60
C LEU A 227 2.20 -20.81 -10.08
N LYS A 228 3.27 -20.41 -9.39
CA LYS A 228 3.30 -20.26 -7.94
C LYS A 228 2.36 -19.17 -7.45
N HIS A 229 1.92 -19.26 -6.19
CA HIS A 229 1.00 -18.33 -5.53
C HIS A 229 1.31 -16.86 -5.81
N ALA A 230 2.55 -16.42 -5.61
CA ALA A 230 2.96 -15.03 -5.86
C ALA A 230 2.76 -14.54 -7.30
N SER A 231 2.79 -15.44 -8.30
CA SER A 231 2.48 -15.10 -9.69
C SER A 231 0.99 -15.02 -9.95
N LEU A 232 0.20 -15.84 -9.28
CA LEU A 232 -1.27 -15.76 -9.32
C LEU A 232 -1.77 -14.48 -8.67
N GLU A 233 -1.16 -14.04 -7.57
CA GLU A 233 -1.45 -12.72 -6.96
C GLU A 233 -1.28 -11.55 -7.95
N LEU A 234 -0.29 -11.61 -8.82
CA LEU A 234 -0.12 -10.59 -9.87
C LEU A 234 -1.27 -10.60 -10.88
N ILE A 235 -1.82 -11.78 -11.22
CA ILE A 235 -2.98 -11.91 -12.11
C ILE A 235 -4.22 -11.33 -11.43
N VAL A 236 -4.50 -11.72 -10.19
CA VAL A 236 -5.63 -11.22 -9.41
C VAL A 236 -5.53 -9.70 -9.20
N THR A 237 -4.33 -9.21 -8.88
CA THR A 237 -4.06 -7.77 -8.78
C THR A 237 -4.34 -7.04 -10.10
N LEU A 238 -3.94 -7.61 -11.24
CA LEU A 238 -4.26 -7.04 -12.55
C LEU A 238 -5.78 -6.97 -12.76
N PHE A 239 -6.52 -8.03 -12.45
CA PHE A 239 -7.98 -8.04 -12.58
C PHE A 239 -8.61 -6.94 -11.73
N HIS A 240 -8.22 -6.80 -10.47
CA HIS A 240 -8.71 -5.74 -9.59
C HIS A 240 -8.46 -4.34 -10.17
N GLN A 241 -7.27 -4.10 -10.69
CA GLN A 241 -6.90 -2.79 -11.25
C GLN A 241 -7.63 -2.49 -12.56
N MET A 242 -7.79 -3.49 -13.43
CA MET A 242 -8.56 -3.34 -14.67
C MET A 242 -10.05 -3.10 -14.40
N TYR A 243 -10.64 -3.83 -13.44
CA TYR A 243 -12.03 -3.60 -13.06
C TYR A 243 -12.26 -2.25 -12.38
N ALA A 244 -11.31 -1.79 -11.54
CA ALA A 244 -11.36 -0.44 -10.97
C ALA A 244 -11.30 0.64 -12.08
N TYR A 245 -10.45 0.47 -13.10
CA TYR A 245 -10.41 1.35 -14.26
C TYR A 245 -11.70 1.28 -15.07
N ALA A 246 -12.22 0.09 -15.33
CA ALA A 246 -13.43 -0.12 -16.10
C ALA A 246 -14.68 0.46 -15.41
N ASP A 247 -14.81 0.27 -14.09
CA ASP A 247 -15.91 0.84 -13.29
C ASP A 247 -15.88 2.38 -13.33
N ALA A 248 -14.70 2.97 -13.16
CA ALA A 248 -14.53 4.42 -13.23
C ALA A 248 -14.90 5.02 -14.59
N ASN A 249 -14.84 4.24 -15.69
CA ASN A 249 -15.12 4.66 -17.06
C ASN A 249 -16.43 4.11 -17.62
N ASP A 250 -17.31 3.49 -16.84
CA ASP A 250 -18.58 2.85 -17.25
C ASP A 250 -18.39 1.72 -18.29
N LEU A 251 -17.27 1.01 -18.23
CA LEU A 251 -16.93 -0.08 -19.16
C LEU A 251 -17.37 -1.46 -18.66
N CYS A 252 -17.80 -1.57 -17.40
CA CYS A 252 -18.38 -2.79 -16.83
C CYS A 252 -19.60 -2.47 -15.97
N ASP A 253 -20.48 -3.46 -15.79
CA ASP A 253 -21.68 -3.32 -14.95
C ASP A 253 -21.42 -3.72 -13.49
N LYS A 254 -20.48 -4.62 -13.28
CA LYS A 254 -20.14 -5.16 -11.98
C LYS A 254 -18.67 -5.56 -11.94
N ASP A 255 -18.03 -5.32 -10.81
CA ASP A 255 -16.67 -5.78 -10.55
C ASP A 255 -16.70 -7.25 -10.11
N TYR A 256 -16.38 -8.14 -11.03
CA TYR A 256 -16.27 -9.58 -10.80
C TYR A 256 -14.92 -10.02 -10.23
N SER A 257 -13.89 -9.17 -10.33
CA SER A 257 -12.56 -9.51 -9.80
C SER A 257 -12.54 -9.74 -8.29
N LYS A 258 -13.48 -9.13 -7.56
CA LYS A 258 -13.63 -9.28 -6.10
C LYS A 258 -13.99 -10.70 -5.63
N TYR A 259 -14.43 -11.55 -6.54
CA TYR A 259 -14.84 -12.92 -6.26
C TYR A 259 -13.78 -13.94 -6.65
N VAL A 260 -12.66 -13.49 -7.20
CA VAL A 260 -11.53 -14.35 -7.59
C VAL A 260 -10.67 -14.63 -6.36
N THR A 261 -10.37 -15.89 -6.14
CA THR A 261 -9.55 -16.36 -5.02
C THR A 261 -8.42 -17.23 -5.51
N ILE A 262 -7.35 -17.31 -4.75
CA ILE A 262 -6.23 -18.21 -5.00
C ILE A 262 -6.39 -19.40 -4.07
N ASN A 263 -6.56 -20.60 -4.63
CA ASN A 263 -6.87 -21.83 -3.89
C ASN A 263 -5.66 -22.74 -3.66
N ILE A 264 -4.46 -22.28 -4.00
CA ILE A 264 -3.21 -22.97 -3.69
C ILE A 264 -2.58 -22.32 -2.46
N ASP A 265 -1.91 -23.14 -1.65
CA ASP A 265 -1.20 -22.64 -0.48
C ASP A 265 -0.13 -21.63 -0.88
N ASP A 266 0.10 -20.67 -0.01
CA ASP A 266 1.20 -19.74 -0.18
C ASP A 266 2.50 -20.52 -0.01
N ASP A 267 3.15 -20.78 -1.15
CA ASP A 267 4.45 -21.44 -1.21
C ASP A 267 5.62 -20.43 -1.08
N ASP A 268 5.36 -19.26 -0.46
CA ASP A 268 6.41 -18.34 -0.11
C ASP A 268 7.37 -19.09 0.83
N GLU A 269 8.38 -19.71 0.21
CA GLU A 269 9.58 -20.09 0.91
C GLU A 269 10.12 -18.81 1.53
N HIS A 270 9.73 -18.55 2.78
CA HIS A 270 10.35 -17.51 3.57
C HIS A 270 11.84 -17.74 3.45
N GLY A 271 12.61 -16.73 2.99
CA GLY A 271 14.04 -16.90 2.78
C GLY A 271 14.68 -17.62 3.94
N VAL A 272 15.45 -18.64 3.65
CA VAL A 272 16.08 -19.51 4.64
C VAL A 272 17.38 -18.85 5.12
N PRO A 273 17.50 -18.45 6.40
CA PRO A 273 18.75 -17.89 6.90
C PRO A 273 19.84 -18.97 6.87
N PHE A 274 21.09 -18.54 6.68
CA PHE A 274 22.23 -19.44 6.86
C PHE A 274 22.24 -20.03 8.27
N THR A 275 22.56 -21.31 8.38
CA THR A 275 22.77 -22.00 9.66
C THR A 275 24.09 -21.57 10.34
N ASP A 276 24.29 -21.96 11.58
CA ASP A 276 25.52 -21.64 12.29
C ASP A 276 26.73 -22.35 11.67
N GLU A 277 26.56 -23.61 11.26
CA GLU A 277 27.59 -24.42 10.60
C GLU A 277 27.96 -23.78 9.24
N GLU A 278 26.99 -23.35 8.48
CA GLU A 278 27.23 -22.66 7.19
C GLU A 278 27.93 -21.32 7.39
N LEU A 279 27.53 -20.54 8.41
CA LEU A 279 28.23 -19.30 8.77
C LEU A 279 29.69 -19.56 9.17
N VAL A 280 29.97 -20.61 9.94
CA VAL A 280 31.36 -21.02 10.29
C VAL A 280 32.13 -21.32 9.00
N MET A 281 31.60 -22.13 8.09
CA MET A 281 32.26 -22.44 6.82
C MET A 281 32.52 -21.17 5.98
N LEU A 282 31.58 -20.23 5.95
CA LEU A 282 31.80 -18.96 5.28
C LEU A 282 32.91 -18.13 5.93
N TRP A 283 33.00 -18.10 7.26
CA TRP A 283 34.06 -17.40 7.98
C TRP A 283 35.43 -18.04 7.78
N GLU A 284 35.52 -19.34 7.72
CA GLU A 284 36.77 -20.07 7.41
C GLU A 284 37.29 -19.74 6.01
N ASN A 285 36.36 -19.50 5.07
CA ASN A 285 36.67 -19.20 3.66
C ASN A 285 36.55 -17.70 3.33
N GLN A 286 36.61 -16.80 4.32
CA GLN A 286 36.39 -15.35 4.18
C GLN A 286 37.37 -14.62 3.24
N ASN A 287 38.37 -15.29 2.69
CA ASN A 287 39.29 -14.70 1.72
C ASN A 287 38.78 -14.79 0.26
N ASP A 288 37.76 -15.60 -0.01
CA ASP A 288 37.10 -15.60 -1.32
C ASP A 288 36.30 -14.29 -1.54
N PRO A 289 36.47 -13.63 -2.68
CA PRO A 289 35.79 -12.37 -2.97
C PRO A 289 34.27 -12.43 -2.95
N THR A 290 33.68 -13.58 -3.23
CA THR A 290 32.21 -13.75 -3.20
C THR A 290 31.73 -13.92 -1.78
N ILE A 291 32.44 -14.73 -1.00
CA ILE A 291 32.16 -14.97 0.43
C ILE A 291 32.32 -13.70 1.25
N GLU A 292 33.33 -12.87 0.95
CA GLU A 292 33.45 -11.54 1.56
C GLU A 292 32.14 -10.74 1.49
N LEU A 293 31.50 -10.69 0.31
CA LEU A 293 30.25 -9.95 0.18
C LEU A 293 29.08 -10.67 0.85
N ILE A 294 29.02 -12.00 0.82
CA ILE A 294 28.01 -12.78 1.55
C ILE A 294 28.07 -12.43 3.05
N LEU A 295 29.27 -12.46 3.65
CA LEU A 295 29.45 -12.08 5.06
C LEU A 295 29.06 -10.62 5.34
N ILE A 296 29.47 -9.68 4.49
CA ILE A 296 29.04 -8.28 4.60
C ILE A 296 27.51 -8.16 4.59
N MET A 297 26.85 -8.93 3.73
CA MET A 297 25.38 -8.93 3.63
C MET A 297 24.73 -9.53 4.88
N CYS A 298 25.27 -10.63 5.42
CA CYS A 298 24.76 -11.29 6.62
C CYS A 298 24.93 -10.44 7.90
N TYR A 299 25.85 -9.47 7.91
CA TYR A 299 26.11 -8.63 9.07
C TYR A 299 25.72 -7.15 8.86
N SER A 300 24.94 -6.83 7.82
CA SER A 300 24.50 -5.46 7.58
C SER A 300 23.04 -5.33 7.09
N GLY A 301 22.45 -6.42 6.61
CA GLY A 301 21.03 -6.51 6.27
C GLY A 301 20.57 -5.69 5.07
N PHE A 302 21.45 -5.13 4.25
CA PHE A 302 21.08 -4.45 3.01
C PHE A 302 20.62 -5.43 1.92
N ARG A 303 19.79 -4.96 1.00
CA ARG A 303 19.43 -5.74 -0.20
C ARG A 303 20.57 -5.71 -1.20
N ILE A 304 20.79 -6.81 -1.94
CA ILE A 304 21.89 -6.91 -2.91
C ILE A 304 21.96 -5.74 -3.90
N SER A 305 20.81 -5.21 -4.35
CA SER A 305 20.79 -4.06 -5.27
C SER A 305 21.29 -2.76 -4.63
N GLU A 306 21.25 -2.64 -3.31
CA GLU A 306 21.67 -1.43 -2.61
C GLU A 306 23.19 -1.32 -2.58
N TYR A 307 23.93 -2.45 -2.60
CA TYR A 307 25.40 -2.47 -2.64
C TYR A 307 26.03 -1.88 -3.92
N LEU A 308 25.25 -1.70 -4.98
CA LEU A 308 25.71 -1.02 -6.20
C LEU A 308 25.99 0.48 -5.98
N SER A 309 25.34 1.10 -5.00
CA SER A 309 25.41 2.53 -4.71
C SER A 309 25.61 2.83 -3.21
N LEU A 310 25.93 1.82 -2.40
CA LEU A 310 26.11 1.99 -0.97
C LEU A 310 27.40 2.76 -0.70
N GLU A 311 27.30 3.84 0.05
CA GLU A 311 28.45 4.61 0.52
C GLU A 311 29.02 3.98 1.80
N VAL A 312 30.35 3.94 1.87
CA VAL A 312 31.06 3.39 3.02
C VAL A 312 31.89 4.49 3.66
N ASN A 313 31.55 4.84 4.89
CA ASN A 313 32.34 5.75 5.70
C ASN A 313 33.24 4.95 6.65
N THR A 314 34.54 4.98 6.39
CA THR A 314 35.53 4.28 7.21
C THR A 314 35.99 5.10 8.43
N THR A 315 35.61 6.36 8.55
CA THR A 315 35.94 7.22 9.70
C THR A 315 35.01 6.88 10.87
N ASP A 316 33.71 6.81 10.61
CA ASP A 316 32.70 6.48 11.62
C ASP A 316 32.21 5.03 11.52
N TRP A 317 32.75 4.24 10.61
CA TRP A 317 32.40 2.84 10.39
C TRP A 317 30.89 2.65 10.16
N SER A 318 30.37 3.31 9.14
CA SER A 318 28.97 3.20 8.76
C SER A 318 28.79 2.95 7.26
N PHE A 319 27.68 2.31 6.94
CA PHE A 319 27.10 2.28 5.60
C PHE A 319 26.00 3.34 5.50
N PHE A 320 25.96 4.05 4.39
CA PHE A 320 24.89 4.99 4.08
C PHE A 320 24.28 4.66 2.72
N GLY A 321 22.94 4.53 2.68
CA GLY A 321 22.23 4.22 1.44
C GLY A 321 20.85 3.60 1.65
N GLY A 322 20.32 2.99 0.60
CA GLY A 322 19.00 2.37 0.53
C GLY A 322 18.16 2.94 -0.59
N LEU A 323 17.39 2.09 -1.31
CA LEU A 323 16.74 2.46 -2.57
C LEU A 323 15.23 2.20 -2.64
N LYS A 324 14.73 1.14 -1.98
CA LYS A 324 13.44 0.56 -2.38
C LYS A 324 12.23 1.21 -1.70
N THR A 325 12.32 1.61 -0.44
CA THR A 325 11.20 2.13 0.35
C THR A 325 11.55 3.47 0.96
N ASP A 326 10.57 4.32 1.22
CA ASP A 326 10.82 5.62 1.88
C ASP A 326 11.46 5.47 3.27
N ALA A 327 11.10 4.40 4.01
CA ALA A 327 11.73 4.06 5.28
C ALA A 327 13.16 3.52 5.14
N GLY A 328 13.50 2.97 3.97
CA GLY A 328 14.81 2.39 3.70
C GLY A 328 15.78 3.34 2.97
N LYS A 329 15.28 4.44 2.41
CA LYS A 329 16.14 5.43 1.73
C LYS A 329 17.03 6.16 2.73
N ASN A 330 18.29 6.37 2.34
CA ASN A 330 19.25 7.19 3.09
C ASN A 330 19.43 6.75 4.55
N ARG A 331 19.28 5.43 4.82
CA ARG A 331 19.52 4.90 6.17
C ARG A 331 21.01 4.76 6.45
N ILE A 332 21.36 4.94 7.71
CA ILE A 332 22.70 4.71 8.22
C ILE A 332 22.69 3.39 9.00
N VAL A 333 23.63 2.51 8.68
CA VAL A 333 23.81 1.23 9.40
C VAL A 333 25.27 1.14 9.84
N PRO A 334 25.56 0.93 11.14
CA PRO A 334 26.94 0.76 11.62
C PRO A 334 27.57 -0.48 10.99
N ILE A 335 28.85 -0.39 10.66
CA ILE A 335 29.64 -1.55 10.21
C ILE A 335 30.08 -2.34 11.44
N HIS A 336 29.54 -3.55 11.58
CA HIS A 336 29.88 -4.46 12.66
C HIS A 336 31.40 -4.73 12.72
N THR A 337 31.99 -4.75 13.89
CA THR A 337 33.45 -4.90 14.08
C THR A 337 34.02 -6.13 13.39
N LEU A 338 33.31 -7.25 13.38
CA LEU A 338 33.73 -8.50 12.72
C LEU A 338 33.99 -8.34 11.22
N ILE A 339 33.17 -7.55 10.53
CA ILE A 339 33.26 -7.40 9.06
C ILE A 339 34.14 -6.22 8.61
N ARG A 340 34.60 -5.34 9.50
CA ARG A 340 35.45 -4.19 9.14
C ARG A 340 36.68 -4.59 8.33
N PRO A 341 37.47 -5.61 8.73
CA PRO A 341 38.62 -6.07 7.95
C PRO A 341 38.25 -6.51 6.54
N ILE A 342 37.10 -7.18 6.39
CA ILE A 342 36.58 -7.65 5.10
C ILE A 342 36.22 -6.48 4.22
N VAL A 343 35.50 -5.48 4.77
CA VAL A 343 35.12 -4.26 4.07
C VAL A 343 36.34 -3.51 3.55
N ILE A 344 37.37 -3.31 4.39
CA ILE A 344 38.61 -2.64 3.98
C ILE A 344 39.32 -3.43 2.87
N ARG A 345 39.52 -4.74 3.05
CA ARG A 345 40.15 -5.59 2.06
C ARG A 345 39.44 -5.50 0.70
N ARG A 346 38.11 -5.53 0.72
CA ARG A 346 37.28 -5.42 -0.47
C ARG A 346 37.39 -4.06 -1.16
N LEU A 347 37.28 -2.95 -0.41
CA LEU A 347 37.40 -1.59 -0.95
C LEU A 347 38.78 -1.30 -1.54
N ASN A 348 39.83 -1.83 -0.94
CA ASN A 348 41.21 -1.70 -1.46
C ASN A 348 41.37 -2.43 -2.80
N ARG A 349 40.68 -3.54 -3.01
CA ARG A 349 40.74 -4.32 -4.25
C ARG A 349 39.81 -3.78 -5.33
N GLU A 350 38.56 -3.48 -5.00
CA GLU A 350 37.48 -3.25 -5.97
C GLU A 350 36.96 -1.81 -6.02
N LYS A 351 37.34 -0.96 -5.09
CA LYS A 351 36.82 0.41 -4.85
C LYS A 351 35.33 0.51 -4.52
N THR A 352 34.55 -0.56 -4.76
CA THR A 352 33.11 -0.65 -4.45
C THR A 352 32.81 -1.99 -3.81
N LEU A 353 31.71 -2.07 -3.07
CA LEU A 353 31.32 -3.33 -2.45
C LEU A 353 30.79 -4.37 -3.45
N LEU A 354 30.15 -3.92 -4.53
CA LEU A 354 29.62 -4.80 -5.58
C LEU A 354 30.04 -4.28 -6.96
N PRO A 355 31.21 -4.72 -7.48
CA PRO A 355 31.74 -4.25 -8.77
C PRO A 355 31.12 -4.91 -10.00
N VAL A 356 30.18 -5.82 -9.79
CA VAL A 356 29.48 -6.57 -10.85
C VAL A 356 27.96 -6.40 -10.72
N THR A 357 27.23 -6.79 -11.77
CA THR A 357 25.76 -6.80 -11.71
C THR A 357 25.26 -7.80 -10.65
N THR A 358 24.11 -7.52 -10.07
CA THR A 358 23.46 -8.41 -9.08
C THR A 358 23.24 -9.82 -9.64
N GLN A 359 22.98 -9.96 -10.94
CA GLN A 359 22.81 -11.26 -11.60
C GLN A 359 24.14 -12.03 -11.66
N LYS A 360 25.24 -11.37 -12.04
CA LYS A 360 26.57 -12.00 -12.06
C LYS A 360 27.00 -12.43 -10.66
N PHE A 361 26.74 -11.60 -9.65
CA PHE A 361 27.02 -11.96 -8.27
C PHE A 361 26.22 -13.17 -7.82
N ARG A 362 24.93 -13.25 -8.18
CA ARG A 362 24.07 -14.41 -7.83
C ARG A 362 24.63 -15.71 -8.38
N VAL A 363 25.08 -15.72 -9.63
CA VAL A 363 25.71 -16.92 -10.22
C VAL A 363 26.97 -17.31 -9.41
N ARG A 364 27.89 -16.36 -9.18
CA ARG A 364 29.10 -16.62 -8.38
C ARG A 364 28.79 -17.12 -6.97
N MET A 365 27.73 -16.58 -6.35
CA MET A 365 27.28 -17.02 -5.04
C MET A 365 26.83 -18.46 -5.06
N TYR A 366 26.07 -18.89 -6.07
CA TYR A 366 25.65 -20.28 -6.20
C TYR A 366 26.84 -21.21 -6.42
N ASP A 367 27.77 -20.86 -7.31
CA ASP A 367 28.96 -21.65 -7.60
C ASP A 367 29.83 -21.84 -6.34
N VAL A 368 30.03 -20.77 -5.53
CA VAL A 368 30.88 -20.86 -4.33
C VAL A 368 30.19 -21.63 -3.20
N LEU A 369 28.88 -21.47 -3.01
CA LEU A 369 28.13 -22.23 -2.00
C LEU A 369 28.11 -23.74 -2.35
N GLU A 370 27.88 -24.09 -3.61
CA GLU A 370 27.95 -25.48 -4.07
C GLU A 370 29.35 -26.09 -3.84
N SER A 371 30.42 -25.33 -4.08
CA SER A 371 31.79 -25.80 -3.84
C SER A 371 32.10 -26.07 -2.35
N LEU A 372 31.37 -25.43 -1.44
CA LEU A 372 31.47 -25.66 0.01
C LEU A 372 30.48 -26.72 0.52
N GLY A 373 29.64 -27.28 -0.35
CA GLY A 373 28.57 -28.21 0.05
C GLY A 373 27.44 -27.54 0.83
N ILE A 374 27.30 -26.23 0.71
CA ILE A 374 26.21 -25.45 1.33
C ILE A 374 25.00 -25.47 0.38
N GLU A 375 23.81 -25.64 0.94
CA GLU A 375 22.57 -25.56 0.19
C GLU A 375 22.42 -24.20 -0.51
N LYS A 376 21.59 -24.18 -1.55
CA LYS A 376 21.42 -23.00 -2.38
C LYS A 376 20.70 -21.87 -1.63
N HIS A 377 21.44 -20.87 -1.20
CA HIS A 377 20.93 -19.60 -0.69
C HIS A 377 20.90 -18.51 -1.75
N THR A 378 19.93 -17.61 -1.63
CA THR A 378 19.85 -16.39 -2.44
C THR A 378 20.51 -15.21 -1.73
N PRO A 379 20.87 -14.11 -2.43
CA PRO A 379 21.32 -12.90 -1.75
C PRO A 379 20.30 -12.32 -0.75
N HIS A 380 19.03 -12.68 -0.85
CA HIS A 380 18.01 -12.23 0.10
C HIS A 380 18.12 -13.00 1.43
N ASP A 381 18.58 -14.24 1.39
CA ASP A 381 18.77 -15.06 2.58
C ASP A 381 19.87 -14.53 3.50
N CYS A 382 20.87 -13.83 2.95
CA CYS A 382 21.82 -13.08 3.77
C CYS A 382 21.13 -12.04 4.65
N ARG A 383 20.11 -11.37 4.12
CA ARG A 383 19.33 -10.39 4.90
C ARG A 383 18.41 -11.08 5.90
N HIS A 384 17.86 -12.25 5.59
CA HIS A 384 17.15 -13.09 6.56
C HIS A 384 18.08 -13.56 7.67
N THR A 385 19.32 -13.90 7.34
CA THR A 385 20.37 -14.23 8.31
C THR A 385 20.64 -13.05 9.24
N PHE A 386 20.81 -11.83 8.71
CA PHE A 386 20.95 -10.64 9.56
C PHE A 386 19.76 -10.45 10.50
N ASN A 387 18.54 -10.60 10.00
CA ASN A 387 17.33 -10.52 10.82
C ASN A 387 17.35 -11.58 11.95
N SER A 388 17.65 -12.84 11.61
CA SER A 388 17.73 -13.95 12.58
C SER A 388 18.83 -13.75 13.60
N LEU A 389 20.00 -13.25 13.19
CA LEU A 389 21.09 -12.90 14.11
C LEU A 389 20.66 -11.77 15.07
N CYS A 390 19.99 -10.74 14.58
CA CYS A 390 19.45 -9.69 15.43
C CYS A 390 18.48 -10.22 16.49
N ASP A 391 17.58 -11.13 16.11
CA ASP A 391 16.62 -11.74 17.04
C ASP A 391 17.34 -12.62 18.06
N ARG A 392 18.26 -13.48 17.63
CA ARG A 392 19.04 -14.37 18.48
C ARG A 392 19.85 -13.59 19.55
N PHE A 393 20.47 -12.49 19.16
CA PHE A 393 21.29 -11.68 20.05
C PHE A 393 20.55 -10.53 20.72
N SER A 394 19.21 -10.58 20.71
CA SER A 394 18.34 -9.62 21.40
C SER A 394 18.62 -8.16 21.01
N VAL A 395 18.87 -7.91 19.74
CA VAL A 395 18.87 -6.55 19.18
C VAL A 395 17.47 -5.98 19.31
N VAL A 396 17.35 -4.75 19.77
CA VAL A 396 16.05 -4.09 19.97
C VAL A 396 15.30 -4.06 18.64
N GLU A 397 14.06 -4.55 18.62
CA GLU A 397 13.20 -4.70 17.42
C GLU A 397 13.09 -3.40 16.61
N ARG A 398 12.97 -2.27 17.29
CA ARG A 398 12.92 -0.95 16.65
C ARG A 398 14.22 -0.66 15.88
N ASP A 399 15.37 -0.91 16.47
CA ASP A 399 16.68 -0.60 15.89
C ASP A 399 17.01 -1.59 14.76
N LYS A 400 16.61 -2.85 14.90
CA LYS A 400 16.61 -3.85 13.83
C LYS A 400 15.80 -3.37 12.62
N LYS A 401 14.57 -2.88 12.83
CA LYS A 401 13.73 -2.33 11.74
C LYS A 401 14.38 -1.13 11.05
N LEU A 402 15.03 -0.24 11.81
CA LEU A 402 15.77 0.89 11.22
C LEU A 402 16.91 0.40 10.33
N MET A 403 17.75 -0.51 10.83
CA MET A 403 18.89 -1.07 10.07
C MET A 403 18.41 -1.83 8.83
N LEU A 404 17.32 -2.57 8.93
CA LEU A 404 16.70 -3.26 7.78
C LEU A 404 15.98 -2.29 6.81
N GLY A 405 15.58 -1.09 7.24
CA GLY A 405 14.78 -0.16 6.45
C GLY A 405 13.35 -0.65 6.25
N HIS A 406 12.74 -1.20 7.30
CA HIS A 406 11.34 -1.57 7.35
C HIS A 406 10.48 -0.38 7.77
N ALA A 407 9.29 -0.26 7.19
CA ALA A 407 8.33 0.76 7.59
C ALA A 407 7.78 0.47 9.00
N PHE A 408 7.55 1.53 9.77
CA PHE A 408 6.82 1.43 11.03
C PHE A 408 5.33 1.60 10.77
N SER A 409 4.53 0.68 11.27
CA SER A 409 3.05 0.75 11.21
C SER A 409 2.48 1.74 12.22
N ASP A 410 3.24 2.09 13.28
CA ASP A 410 2.81 2.97 14.35
C ASP A 410 3.36 4.40 14.17
N VAL A 411 2.45 5.38 14.24
CA VAL A 411 2.75 6.81 14.09
C VAL A 411 3.71 7.31 15.20
N THR A 412 3.60 6.77 16.41
CA THR A 412 4.43 7.15 17.56
C THR A 412 5.90 6.82 17.29
N ASN A 413 6.18 5.64 16.75
CA ASN A 413 7.53 5.23 16.37
C ASN A 413 8.08 6.01 15.17
N LYS A 414 7.22 6.55 14.30
CA LYS A 414 7.64 7.33 13.12
C LYS A 414 8.06 8.76 13.46
N VAL A 415 7.44 9.39 14.48
CA VAL A 415 7.62 10.80 14.80
C VAL A 415 8.73 11.05 15.84
N TYR A 416 8.99 10.10 16.75
CA TYR A 416 9.92 10.30 17.89
C TYR A 416 11.27 9.59 17.76
N LEU A 417 11.64 9.15 16.56
CA LEU A 417 12.80 8.30 16.34
C LEU A 417 14.06 9.12 16.04
N HIS A 418 14.73 9.59 17.07
CA HIS A 418 16.09 10.14 16.99
C HIS A 418 17.08 9.12 17.54
N ARG A 419 17.41 8.07 16.73
CA ARG A 419 18.50 7.14 17.09
C ARG A 419 19.80 7.64 16.47
N THR A 420 20.81 7.73 17.30
CA THR A 420 22.17 8.08 16.84
C THR A 420 22.87 6.86 16.23
N LEU A 421 23.92 7.10 15.44
CA LEU A 421 24.76 6.02 14.91
C LEU A 421 25.35 5.17 16.05
N GLU A 422 25.70 5.80 17.18
CA GLU A 422 26.26 5.12 18.36
C GLU A 422 25.24 4.21 19.06
N ASP A 423 23.98 4.62 19.13
CA ASP A 423 22.90 3.77 19.63
C ASP A 423 22.77 2.50 18.80
N LEU A 424 22.72 2.65 17.45
CA LEU A 424 22.64 1.53 16.53
C LEU A 424 23.89 0.65 16.57
N ARG A 425 25.07 1.25 16.83
CA ARG A 425 26.32 0.53 17.01
C ARG A 425 26.27 -0.36 18.25
N GLY A 426 25.79 0.17 19.38
CA GLY A 426 25.59 -0.61 20.59
C GLY A 426 24.68 -1.82 20.38
N GLU A 427 23.71 -1.69 19.49
CA GLU A 427 22.77 -2.76 19.14
C GLU A 427 23.39 -3.81 18.20
N ILE A 428 24.01 -3.39 17.10
CA ILE A 428 24.58 -4.34 16.12
C ILE A 428 25.75 -5.14 16.69
N GLU A 429 26.57 -4.55 17.58
CA GLU A 429 27.72 -5.22 18.22
C GLU A 429 27.29 -6.29 19.24
N LYS A 430 26.02 -6.44 19.56
CA LYS A 430 25.50 -7.58 20.32
C LYS A 430 25.66 -8.91 19.57
N ILE A 431 25.59 -8.84 18.22
CA ILE A 431 25.77 -10.01 17.36
C ILE A 431 27.19 -10.59 17.58
N LYS A 432 27.25 -11.87 17.84
CA LYS A 432 28.54 -12.57 18.05
C LYS A 432 28.82 -13.53 16.90
N LEU A 433 30.09 -13.86 16.75
CA LEU A 433 30.48 -14.90 15.81
C LEU A 433 29.91 -16.25 16.25
N CYS A 434 29.22 -16.93 15.32
CA CYS A 434 28.82 -18.32 15.53
C CYS A 434 30.11 -19.19 15.64
N ARG A 435 30.20 -20.04 16.66
CA ARG A 435 31.32 -20.92 16.92
C ARG A 435 30.86 -22.36 16.83
#